data_a8b055c8288164fa20ac5f05172f6aaa
#
_entry.id   a8b055c8288164fa20ac5f05172f6aaa
#
_cell.length_a   1.000
_cell.length_b   1.000
_cell.length_c   1.000
_cell.angle_alpha   90.00
_cell.angle_beta   90.00
_cell.angle_gamma   90.00
#
_symmetry.space_group_name_H-M   'P 1'
#
loop_
_entity.id
_entity.type
_entity.pdbx_description
1 polymer ?
#
loop_
_entity_poly.entity_id
_entity_poly.type
_entity_poly.pdbx_seq_one_letter_code
_entity_poly.pdbx_strand_id
1 'polypeptide(L)' 'MEISHSIQDNIIVIQLAGRFDANGVAPVKRIFRELLDKDFLYYVFNFSGVDFV' A
#
# COMPACT_ATOMS: atom_id res chain seq x y z
N MET A 1 0.75 7.15 -9.05
CA MET A 1 1.15 6.71 -7.69
C MET A 1 2.04 5.51 -7.81
N GLU A 2 3.12 5.50 -7.08
CA GLU A 2 4.01 4.35 -6.99
C GLU A 2 3.74 3.60 -5.70
N ILE A 3 3.68 2.28 -5.78
CA ILE A 3 3.38 1.43 -4.64
C ILE A 3 4.44 0.35 -4.57
N SER A 4 5.04 0.21 -3.40
CA SER A 4 6.00 -0.85 -3.13
C SER A 4 5.69 -1.46 -1.79
N HIS A 5 6.23 -2.66 -1.56
CA HIS A 5 6.02 -3.31 -0.28
C HIS A 5 7.26 -4.09 0.11
N SER A 6 7.40 -4.30 1.41
CA SER A 6 8.41 -5.18 1.97
C SER A 6 7.78 -6.03 3.08
N ILE A 7 8.33 -7.21 3.28
CA ILE A 7 7.81 -8.14 4.26
C ILE A 7 8.92 -8.45 5.26
N GLN A 8 8.60 -8.28 6.55
CA GLN A 8 9.50 -8.63 7.64
C GLN A 8 8.71 -9.45 8.66
N ASP A 9 9.10 -10.70 8.83
CA ASP A 9 8.40 -11.66 9.68
C ASP A 9 6.94 -11.78 9.22
N ASN A 10 5.99 -11.46 10.08
CA ASN A 10 4.57 -11.48 9.74
C ASN A 10 4.00 -10.08 9.54
N ILE A 11 4.88 -9.12 9.26
CA ILE A 11 4.49 -7.72 9.06
C ILE A 11 4.76 -7.34 7.62
N ILE A 12 3.77 -6.75 6.98
CA ILE A 12 3.94 -6.19 5.65
C ILE A 12 3.89 -4.67 5.73
N VAL A 13 4.91 -4.03 5.15
CA VAL A 13 4.99 -2.58 5.07
C VAL A 13 4.73 -2.17 3.64
N ILE A 14 3.71 -1.37 3.42
CA ILE A 14 3.31 -0.90 2.10
C ILE A 14 3.67 0.57 2.01
N GLN A 15 4.53 0.92 1.04
CA GLN A 15 4.97 2.29 0.85
C GLN A 15 4.27 2.87 -0.38
N LEU A 16 3.66 4.02 -0.21
CA LEU A 16 2.96 4.74 -1.26
C LEU A 16 3.67 6.05 -1.53
N ALA A 17 3.79 6.41 -2.79
CA ALA A 17 4.44 7.65 -3.18
C ALA A 17 3.74 8.22 -4.40
N GLY A 18 3.73 9.56 -4.49
CA GLY A 18 3.15 10.27 -5.61
C GLY A 18 1.83 10.92 -5.26
N ARG A 19 1.04 11.21 -6.30
CA ARG A 19 -0.25 11.89 -6.12
C ARG A 19 -1.35 10.87 -5.86
N PHE A 20 -2.08 11.08 -4.78
CA PHE A 20 -3.24 10.25 -4.47
C PHE A 20 -4.50 10.96 -4.97
N ASP A 21 -5.02 10.50 -6.09
CA ASP A 21 -6.23 11.03 -6.72
C ASP A 21 -7.13 9.85 -7.13
N ALA A 22 -8.20 10.15 -7.87
CA ALA A 22 -9.16 9.14 -8.28
C ALA A 22 -8.51 8.03 -9.13
N ASN A 23 -7.46 8.37 -9.88
CA ASN A 23 -6.75 7.40 -10.71
C ASN A 23 -5.83 6.49 -9.90
N GLY A 24 -5.45 6.91 -8.70
CA GLY A 24 -4.59 6.14 -7.81
C GLY A 24 -5.34 5.13 -6.96
N VAL A 25 -6.64 5.28 -6.81
CA VAL A 25 -7.43 4.46 -5.89
C VAL A 25 -7.51 3.00 -6.36
N ALA A 26 -7.76 2.78 -7.64
CA ALA A 26 -7.95 1.42 -8.17
C ALA A 26 -6.70 0.54 -7.99
N PRO A 27 -5.48 1.01 -8.32
CA PRO A 27 -4.28 0.20 -8.05
C PRO A 27 -4.08 -0.10 -6.57
N VAL A 28 -4.37 0.86 -5.69
CA VAL A 28 -4.24 0.65 -4.24
C VAL A 28 -5.21 -0.41 -3.77
N LYS A 29 -6.46 -0.36 -4.23
CA LYS A 29 -7.46 -1.36 -3.86
C LYS A 29 -7.07 -2.76 -4.32
N ARG A 30 -6.51 -2.87 -5.52
CA ARG A 30 -6.07 -4.16 -6.04
C ARG A 30 -4.99 -4.77 -5.17
N ILE A 31 -3.97 -3.99 -4.84
CA ILE A 31 -2.86 -4.46 -4.01
C ILE A 31 -3.36 -4.82 -2.62
N PHE A 32 -4.23 -4.00 -2.06
CA PHE A 32 -4.80 -4.27 -0.75
C PHE A 32 -5.54 -5.62 -0.75
N ARG A 33 -6.33 -5.87 -1.79
CA ARG A 33 -7.08 -7.12 -1.91
C ARG A 33 -6.13 -8.33 -2.03
N GLU A 34 -5.09 -8.21 -2.85
CA GLU A 34 -4.11 -9.28 -3.00
C GLU A 34 -3.39 -9.58 -1.68
N LEU A 35 -3.07 -8.55 -0.92
CA LEU A 35 -2.37 -8.72 0.34
C LEU A 35 -3.28 -9.27 1.44
N LEU A 36 -4.57 -9.00 1.40
CA LEU A 36 -5.52 -9.55 2.35
C LEU A 36 -5.69 -11.06 2.19
N ASP A 37 -5.40 -11.60 1.02
CA ASP A 37 -5.44 -13.06 0.80
C ASP A 37 -4.26 -13.77 1.43
N LYS A 38 -3.29 -13.04 1.97
CA LYS A 38 -2.11 -13.60 2.63
C LYS A 38 -2.25 -13.42 4.14
N ASP A 39 -1.73 -14.37 4.89
CA ASP A 39 -1.87 -14.38 6.34
C ASP A 39 -0.79 -13.53 7.02
N PHE A 40 -0.89 -12.21 6.90
CA PHE A 40 -0.03 -11.31 7.65
C PHE A 40 -0.72 -10.88 8.93
N LEU A 41 0.02 -10.81 10.02
CA LEU A 41 -0.50 -10.36 11.30
C LEU A 41 -0.71 -8.86 11.34
N TYR A 42 0.15 -8.10 10.66
CA TYR A 42 0.09 -6.65 10.72
C TYR A 42 0.31 -6.06 9.34
N TYR A 43 -0.42 -4.98 9.07
CA TYR A 43 -0.28 -4.18 7.85
C TYR A 43 0.12 -2.78 8.25
N VAL A 44 1.19 -2.27 7.66
CA VAL A 44 1.65 -0.90 7.89
C VAL A 44 1.62 -0.15 6.56
N PHE A 45 0.90 0.96 6.52
CA PHE A 45 0.83 1.82 5.34
C PHE A 45 1.66 3.07 5.59
N ASN A 46 2.63 3.33 4.73
CA ASN A 46 3.48 4.50 4.82
C ASN A 46 3.08 5.48 3.72
N PHE A 47 2.49 6.61 4.13
CA PHE A 47 2.03 7.65 3.22
C PHE A 47 2.97 8.84 3.15
N SER A 48 4.18 8.75 3.69
CA SER A 48 5.07 9.91 3.79
C SER A 48 5.44 10.49 2.43
N GLY A 49 5.39 9.70 1.36
CA GLY A 49 5.68 10.17 0.00
C GLY A 49 4.45 10.53 -0.80
N VAL A 50 3.27 10.63 -0.18
CA VAL A 50 2.01 10.83 -0.89
C VAL A 50 1.58 12.30 -0.80
N ASP A 51 1.22 12.87 -1.95
CA ASP A 51 0.58 14.18 -2.03
C ASP A 51 -0.92 13.98 -2.20
N PHE A 52 -1.70 14.54 -1.30
CA PHE A 52 -3.15 14.49 -1.38
C PHE A 52 -3.67 15.69 -2.17
N VAL A 53 -4.57 15.43 -3.08
CA VAL A 53 -5.14 16.46 -3.94
C VAL A 53 -6.60 16.66 -3.61
#